data_c5b10f7183ffe909999f6095907c0289
#
_entry.id   c5b10f7183ffe909999f6095907c0289
#
_cell.length_a   1.000
_cell.length_b   1.000
_cell.length_c   1.000
_cell.angle_alpha   90.00
_cell.angle_beta   90.00
_cell.angle_gamma   90.00
#
_symmetry.space_group_name_H-M   'P 1'
#
loop_
_entity.id
_entity.type
_entity.pdbx_description
1 polymer ?
#
loop_
_entity_poly.entity_id
_entity_poly.type
_entity_poly.pdbx_seq_one_letter_code
_entity_poly.pdbx_strand_id
1 'polypeptide(L)'
;MRRITALIGIALLVLAGCSSKDADNVIRVAVTPASPPNLYEENGRTVGLDLELFEGYCKARGCTLQITAYDWQGMLGAVVSKQADVAFSGISITDARKEAMDFSQPYMENTWNLVSLNNRDIQLDDLSELKQYSIGYPRGMAYSDFIRNDLEPKGIYSLDQVKLYPSYNEVLADLQNGNLDLAFLDGTVASVYRKTLPVRDSYVFTGFDRFGFAFPKGSKLREDVDAYLSNELKPEDRQALIDKWLD
;
A
#
# COMPACT_ATOMS: atom_id res chain seq x y z
N MET A 1 18.04 76.60 40.70
CA MET A 1 18.17 75.12 40.84
C MET A 1 16.82 74.54 40.38
N ARG A 2 16.71 74.03 39.14
CA ARG A 2 15.50 73.41 38.60
C ARG A 2 15.75 71.89 38.54
N ARG A 3 14.97 71.16 39.28
CA ARG A 3 14.98 69.68 39.23
C ARG A 3 14.10 69.19 38.10
N ILE A 4 14.69 68.51 37.13
CA ILE A 4 13.99 67.80 36.04
C ILE A 4 13.76 66.39 36.47
N THR A 5 12.48 66.03 36.64
CA THR A 5 12.05 64.65 36.93
C THR A 5 11.75 63.96 35.61
N ALA A 6 12.57 62.96 35.27
CA ALA A 6 12.35 62.12 34.09
C ALA A 6 11.37 60.97 34.42
N LEU A 7 10.24 60.93 33.74
CA LEU A 7 9.30 59.83 33.78
C LEU A 7 9.76 58.75 32.74
N ILE A 8 10.16 57.59 33.26
CA ILE A 8 10.44 56.41 32.44
C ILE A 8 9.13 55.66 32.23
N GLY A 9 8.59 55.73 31.02
CA GLY A 9 7.44 54.90 30.60
C GLY A 9 7.90 53.49 30.23
N ILE A 10 7.48 52.49 31.01
CA ILE A 10 7.67 51.10 30.67
C ILE A 10 6.61 50.69 29.68
N ALA A 11 7.00 50.49 28.42
CA ALA A 11 6.14 49.87 27.39
C ALA A 11 6.14 48.33 27.60
N LEU A 12 5.05 47.76 28.10
CA LEU A 12 4.82 46.33 28.08
C LEU A 12 4.54 45.88 26.64
N LEU A 13 5.52 45.24 26.01
CA LEU A 13 5.31 44.45 24.79
C LEU A 13 4.58 43.15 25.15
N VAL A 14 3.30 43.10 24.89
CA VAL A 14 2.52 41.87 24.88
C VAL A 14 2.90 41.10 23.60
N LEU A 15 3.81 40.14 23.73
CA LEU A 15 4.04 39.13 22.71
C LEU A 15 2.82 38.21 22.67
N ALA A 16 1.89 38.52 21.74
CA ALA A 16 0.87 37.56 21.36
C ALA A 16 1.58 36.39 20.68
N GLY A 17 1.86 35.34 21.44
CA GLY A 17 2.32 34.07 20.91
C GLY A 17 1.20 33.46 20.06
N CYS A 18 1.31 33.56 18.74
CA CYS A 18 0.61 32.67 17.84
C CYS A 18 1.15 31.26 18.11
N SER A 19 0.46 30.52 18.98
CA SER A 19 0.65 29.08 19.10
C SER A 19 0.17 28.47 17.78
N SER A 20 1.08 28.10 16.90
CA SER A 20 0.79 27.31 15.72
C SER A 20 0.36 25.92 16.21
N LYS A 21 -0.93 25.69 16.33
CA LYS A 21 -1.53 24.38 16.61
C LYS A 21 -1.34 23.36 15.47
N ASP A 22 -0.75 23.79 14.35
CA ASP A 22 -0.65 22.99 13.13
C ASP A 22 0.63 22.11 13.05
N ALA A 23 1.57 22.25 13.98
CA ALA A 23 2.84 21.50 13.94
C ALA A 23 2.76 20.11 14.61
N ASP A 24 1.71 19.81 15.39
CA ASP A 24 1.66 18.63 16.27
C ASP A 24 0.90 17.42 15.71
N ASN A 25 0.32 17.51 14.50
CA ASN A 25 -0.50 16.40 13.96
C ASN A 25 -0.08 15.99 12.54
N VAL A 26 1.23 15.85 12.31
CA VAL A 26 1.79 15.36 11.04
C VAL A 26 2.03 13.86 11.14
N ILE A 27 1.46 13.09 10.22
CA ILE A 27 1.69 11.65 10.10
C ILE A 27 2.67 11.39 8.96
N ARG A 28 3.79 10.74 9.26
CA ARG A 28 4.80 10.34 8.28
C ARG A 28 4.35 9.05 7.59
N VAL A 29 4.18 9.13 6.30
CA VAL A 29 3.66 8.03 5.47
C VAL A 29 4.74 7.52 4.54
N ALA A 30 5.01 6.22 4.57
CA ALA A 30 5.83 5.54 3.58
C ALA A 30 4.95 4.90 2.51
N VAL A 31 5.28 5.10 1.24
CA VAL A 31 4.49 4.59 0.12
C VAL A 31 5.37 4.02 -1.00
N THR A 32 4.80 3.14 -1.83
CA THR A 32 5.38 2.72 -3.11
C THR A 32 4.37 3.08 -4.22
N PRO A 33 4.54 4.19 -4.95
CA PRO A 33 3.55 4.65 -5.91
C PRO A 33 3.66 3.92 -7.26
N ALA A 34 3.54 2.59 -7.24
CA ALA A 34 3.69 1.70 -8.41
C ALA A 34 2.66 0.56 -8.43
N SER A 35 1.56 0.69 -7.69
CA SER A 35 0.52 -0.34 -7.52
C SER A 35 -0.87 0.24 -7.82
N PRO A 36 -1.17 0.62 -9.09
CA PRO A 36 -2.50 1.11 -9.44
C PRO A 36 -3.55 -0.01 -9.26
N PRO A 37 -4.76 0.30 -8.81
CA PRO A 37 -5.29 1.60 -8.41
C PRO A 37 -5.09 1.91 -6.92
N ASN A 38 -4.41 1.00 -6.16
CA ASN A 38 -4.24 1.14 -4.71
C ASN A 38 -3.44 2.41 -4.38
N LEU A 39 -2.26 2.56 -5.01
CA LEU A 39 -1.44 3.76 -4.94
C LEU A 39 -0.49 3.87 -6.13
N TYR A 40 -0.50 5.00 -6.83
CA TYR A 40 0.35 5.22 -7.99
C TYR A 40 0.58 6.71 -8.25
N GLU A 41 1.49 7.02 -9.17
CA GLU A 41 1.74 8.38 -9.59
C GLU A 41 0.95 8.70 -10.86
N GLU A 42 0.13 9.76 -10.82
CA GLU A 42 -0.62 10.28 -11.94
C GLU A 42 -0.39 11.79 -12.08
N ASN A 43 0.08 12.22 -13.24
CA ASN A 43 0.38 13.64 -13.54
C ASN A 43 1.27 14.32 -12.47
N GLY A 44 2.27 13.60 -11.95
CA GLY A 44 3.20 14.08 -10.92
C GLY A 44 2.59 14.19 -9.51
N ARG A 45 1.47 13.50 -9.28
CA ARG A 45 0.81 13.41 -7.96
C ARG A 45 0.62 11.96 -7.56
N THR A 46 0.85 11.67 -6.31
CA THR A 46 0.47 10.39 -5.73
C THR A 46 -1.04 10.35 -5.56
N VAL A 47 -1.69 9.32 -6.10
CA VAL A 47 -3.14 9.11 -6.03
C VAL A 47 -3.44 7.63 -5.78
N GLY A 48 -4.66 7.31 -5.40
CA GLY A 48 -5.11 5.92 -5.25
C GLY A 48 -6.07 5.73 -4.10
N LEU A 49 -6.65 4.54 -4.07
CA LEU A 49 -7.63 4.12 -3.06
C LEU A 49 -7.11 4.31 -1.63
N ASP A 50 -5.89 3.84 -1.36
CA ASP A 50 -5.30 3.83 -0.02
C ASP A 50 -5.08 5.25 0.49
N LEU A 51 -4.60 6.15 -0.38
CA LEU A 51 -4.37 7.54 -0.03
C LEU A 51 -5.71 8.22 0.30
N GLU A 52 -6.72 8.09 -0.56
CA GLU A 52 -8.02 8.74 -0.35
C GLU A 52 -8.71 8.22 0.92
N LEU A 53 -8.59 6.92 1.20
CA LEU A 53 -9.12 6.32 2.42
C LEU A 53 -8.42 6.88 3.67
N PHE A 54 -7.09 7.02 3.63
CA PHE A 54 -6.33 7.55 4.76
C PHE A 54 -6.46 9.07 4.91
N GLU A 55 -6.67 9.81 3.82
CA GLU A 55 -7.03 11.24 3.85
C GLU A 55 -8.37 11.46 4.53
N GLY A 56 -9.34 10.55 4.35
CA GLY A 56 -10.62 10.56 5.08
C GLY A 56 -10.40 10.48 6.60
N TYR A 57 -9.53 9.60 7.06
CA TYR A 57 -9.09 9.53 8.45
C TYR A 57 -8.47 10.85 8.91
N CYS A 58 -7.49 11.37 8.16
CA CYS A 58 -6.84 12.63 8.51
C CYS A 58 -7.81 13.81 8.58
N LYS A 59 -8.78 13.88 7.67
CA LYS A 59 -9.84 14.88 7.71
C LYS A 59 -10.66 14.80 9.01
N ALA A 60 -10.97 13.59 9.47
CA ALA A 60 -11.69 13.38 10.73
C ALA A 60 -10.87 13.75 11.98
N ARG A 61 -9.54 13.65 11.92
CA ARG A 61 -8.61 13.91 13.04
C ARG A 61 -7.91 15.28 12.97
N GLY A 62 -8.06 16.03 11.88
CA GLY A 62 -7.35 17.30 11.66
C GLY A 62 -5.84 17.07 11.54
N CYS A 63 -5.41 15.97 10.90
CA CYS A 63 -4.00 15.67 10.64
C CYS A 63 -3.58 16.04 9.22
N THR A 64 -2.29 16.07 8.98
CA THR A 64 -1.68 16.25 7.66
C THR A 64 -0.73 15.08 7.37
N LEU A 65 -0.60 14.70 6.10
CA LEU A 65 0.26 13.60 5.66
C LEU A 65 1.59 14.15 5.11
N GLN A 66 2.68 13.62 5.64
CA GLN A 66 4.01 13.79 5.05
C GLN A 66 4.37 12.50 4.31
N ILE A 67 4.14 12.49 3.00
CA ILE A 67 4.32 11.30 2.16
C ILE A 67 5.77 11.23 1.68
N THR A 68 6.40 10.06 1.84
CA THR A 68 7.73 9.74 1.30
C THR A 68 7.64 8.45 0.48
N ALA A 69 8.08 8.54 -0.77
CA ALA A 69 8.11 7.41 -1.69
C ALA A 69 9.37 6.57 -1.50
N TYR A 70 9.21 5.26 -1.55
CA TYR A 70 10.24 4.24 -1.46
C TYR A 70 10.03 3.17 -2.53
N ASP A 71 11.00 2.29 -2.73
CA ASP A 71 10.72 0.97 -3.28
C ASP A 71 9.95 0.12 -2.26
N TRP A 72 9.42 -1.03 -2.69
CA TRP A 72 8.56 -1.86 -1.85
C TRP A 72 9.22 -2.28 -0.53
N GLN A 73 10.47 -2.74 -0.58
CA GLN A 73 11.19 -3.19 0.62
C GLN A 73 11.56 -2.02 1.53
N GLY A 74 11.96 -0.90 0.94
CA GLY A 74 12.23 0.35 1.65
C GLY A 74 11.01 0.90 2.38
N MET A 75 9.82 0.84 1.77
CA MET A 75 8.56 1.22 2.38
C MET A 75 8.26 0.39 3.65
N LEU A 76 8.33 -0.93 3.55
CA LEU A 76 8.12 -1.82 4.70
C LEU A 76 9.22 -1.61 5.76
N GLY A 77 10.47 -1.44 5.34
CA GLY A 77 11.60 -1.14 6.22
C GLY A 77 11.45 0.19 6.98
N ALA A 78 10.87 1.22 6.36
CA ALA A 78 10.61 2.51 6.99
C ALA A 78 9.62 2.40 8.15
N VAL A 79 8.61 1.53 8.05
CA VAL A 79 7.68 1.22 9.15
C VAL A 79 8.40 0.47 10.28
N VAL A 80 9.11 -0.61 9.94
CA VAL A 80 9.82 -1.43 10.95
C VAL A 80 10.84 -0.60 11.73
N SER A 81 11.56 0.30 11.04
CA SER A 81 12.56 1.19 11.66
C SER A 81 11.97 2.46 12.30
N LYS A 82 10.65 2.63 12.28
CA LYS A 82 9.92 3.81 12.81
C LYS A 82 10.29 5.14 12.13
N GLN A 83 10.79 5.08 10.90
CA GLN A 83 11.00 6.26 10.05
C GLN A 83 9.66 6.77 9.50
N ALA A 84 8.67 5.88 9.35
CA ALA A 84 7.30 6.19 9.03
C ALA A 84 6.36 5.76 10.17
N ASP A 85 5.25 6.46 10.33
CA ASP A 85 4.21 6.17 11.31
C ASP A 85 3.18 5.19 10.74
N VAL A 86 3.07 5.16 9.41
CA VAL A 86 2.19 4.25 8.65
C VAL A 86 2.76 4.02 7.25
N ALA A 87 2.47 2.86 6.66
CA ALA A 87 2.68 2.60 5.25
C ALA A 87 1.42 2.04 4.60
N PHE A 88 1.23 2.37 3.32
CA PHE A 88 0.17 1.82 2.49
C PHE A 88 0.53 1.86 0.99
N SER A 89 0.12 0.86 0.23
CA SER A 89 0.20 0.70 -1.22
C SER A 89 -0.40 -0.67 -1.62
N GLY A 90 -1.58 -1.01 -1.10
CA GLY A 90 -2.16 -2.34 -1.26
C GLY A 90 -1.34 -3.40 -0.51
N ILE A 91 -1.12 -3.21 0.80
CA ILE A 91 -0.27 -4.12 1.56
C ILE A 91 -1.10 -5.30 2.08
N SER A 92 -0.82 -6.50 1.57
CA SER A 92 -1.40 -7.75 2.07
C SER A 92 -1.05 -7.98 3.54
N ILE A 93 -2.05 -8.30 4.34
CA ILE A 93 -1.90 -8.69 5.75
C ILE A 93 -1.47 -10.15 5.80
N THR A 94 -0.19 -10.42 6.09
CA THR A 94 0.33 -11.79 6.23
C THR A 94 0.89 -12.04 7.63
N ASP A 95 0.92 -13.30 8.06
CA ASP A 95 1.46 -13.66 9.38
C ASP A 95 2.96 -13.35 9.46
N ALA A 96 3.71 -13.58 8.40
CA ALA A 96 5.13 -13.23 8.34
C ALA A 96 5.36 -11.71 8.54
N ARG A 97 4.54 -10.86 7.91
CA ARG A 97 4.62 -9.40 8.11
C ARG A 97 4.19 -8.96 9.51
N LYS A 98 3.19 -9.64 10.09
CA LYS A 98 2.74 -9.39 11.46
C LYS A 98 3.81 -9.66 12.52
N GLU A 99 4.85 -10.43 12.24
CA GLU A 99 5.98 -10.60 13.15
C GLU A 99 6.76 -9.29 13.34
N ALA A 100 6.93 -8.51 12.27
CA ALA A 100 7.75 -7.30 12.25
C ALA A 100 6.98 -5.99 12.42
N MET A 101 5.69 -5.95 12.07
CA MET A 101 4.84 -4.76 12.08
C MET A 101 3.42 -5.09 12.51
N ASP A 102 2.65 -4.07 12.89
CA ASP A 102 1.23 -4.21 13.17
C ASP A 102 0.41 -3.76 11.94
N PHE A 103 -0.81 -4.26 11.83
CA PHE A 103 -1.73 -3.89 10.76
C PHE A 103 -3.02 -3.31 11.33
N SER A 104 -3.65 -2.44 10.56
CA SER A 104 -5.07 -2.13 10.78
C SER A 104 -5.92 -3.38 10.58
N GLN A 105 -7.18 -3.33 11.04
CA GLN A 105 -8.18 -4.23 10.46
C GLN A 105 -8.20 -4.08 8.94
N PRO A 106 -8.58 -5.14 8.20
CA PRO A 106 -8.62 -5.07 6.74
C PRO A 106 -9.67 -4.06 6.28
N TYR A 107 -9.29 -3.24 5.29
CA TYR A 107 -10.22 -2.30 4.65
C TYR A 107 -10.81 -2.85 3.35
N MET A 108 -10.16 -3.88 2.74
CA MET A 108 -10.60 -4.50 1.49
C MET A 108 -10.13 -5.95 1.39
N GLU A 109 -10.99 -6.82 0.83
CA GLU A 109 -10.60 -8.14 0.35
C GLU A 109 -9.87 -7.99 -0.99
N ASN A 110 -8.88 -8.85 -1.24
CA ASN A 110 -8.13 -8.88 -2.48
C ASN A 110 -8.08 -10.30 -3.05
N THR A 111 -7.78 -10.42 -4.33
CA THR A 111 -7.44 -11.67 -4.98
C THR A 111 -6.01 -11.64 -5.45
N TRP A 112 -5.42 -12.81 -5.69
CA TRP A 112 -4.16 -12.92 -6.39
C TRP A 112 -4.39 -13.59 -7.73
N ASN A 113 -3.88 -12.99 -8.78
CA ASN A 113 -4.15 -13.40 -10.15
C ASN A 113 -2.86 -13.80 -10.86
N LEU A 114 -2.84 -14.99 -11.44
CA LEU A 114 -1.86 -15.34 -12.46
C LEU A 114 -2.39 -14.89 -13.81
N VAL A 115 -1.66 -13.99 -14.45
CA VAL A 115 -2.09 -13.30 -15.66
C VAL A 115 -1.17 -13.67 -16.81
N SER A 116 -1.73 -14.03 -17.97
CA SER A 116 -1.00 -14.29 -19.20
C SER A 116 -1.43 -13.35 -20.34
N LEU A 117 -0.66 -13.33 -21.44
CA LEU A 117 -1.11 -12.68 -22.67
C LEU A 117 -2.30 -13.42 -23.29
N ASN A 118 -3.25 -12.67 -23.86
CA ASN A 118 -4.46 -13.22 -24.50
C ASN A 118 -4.16 -14.25 -25.60
N ASN A 119 -3.01 -14.08 -26.28
CA ASN A 119 -2.61 -14.95 -27.41
C ASN A 119 -1.84 -16.22 -26.99
N ARG A 120 -1.59 -16.40 -25.69
CA ARG A 120 -0.83 -17.57 -25.17
C ARG A 120 -1.71 -18.75 -24.83
N ASP A 121 -3.01 -18.54 -24.73
CA ASP A 121 -4.02 -19.55 -24.37
C ASP A 121 -3.68 -20.39 -23.11
N ILE A 122 -3.14 -19.71 -22.09
CA ILE A 122 -2.81 -20.34 -20.81
C ILE A 122 -4.02 -20.20 -19.89
N GLN A 123 -4.68 -21.31 -19.59
CA GLN A 123 -5.74 -21.45 -18.60
C GLN A 123 -5.37 -22.62 -17.71
N LEU A 124 -5.34 -22.38 -16.40
CA LEU A 124 -4.97 -23.42 -15.43
C LEU A 124 -6.22 -23.98 -14.77
N ASP A 125 -6.49 -25.26 -15.01
CA ASP A 125 -7.54 -26.01 -14.32
C ASP A 125 -7.02 -26.60 -13.01
N ASP A 126 -5.71 -26.92 -12.95
CA ASP A 126 -5.02 -27.47 -11.79
C ASP A 126 -3.67 -26.75 -11.58
N LEU A 127 -3.38 -26.42 -10.32
CA LEU A 127 -2.14 -25.73 -9.96
C LEU A 127 -0.86 -26.55 -10.23
N SER A 128 -0.96 -27.88 -10.36
CA SER A 128 0.18 -28.73 -10.72
C SER A 128 0.74 -28.44 -12.11
N GLU A 129 -0.03 -27.76 -12.95
CA GLU A 129 0.41 -27.30 -14.26
C GLU A 129 1.39 -26.12 -14.21
N LEU A 130 1.45 -25.39 -13.08
CA LEU A 130 2.32 -24.22 -12.90
C LEU A 130 3.79 -24.48 -13.21
N LYS A 131 4.27 -25.68 -12.91
CA LYS A 131 5.68 -26.08 -13.18
C LYS A 131 6.10 -26.01 -14.65
N GLN A 132 5.14 -25.89 -15.57
CA GLN A 132 5.39 -25.76 -17.02
C GLN A 132 5.65 -24.32 -17.44
N TYR A 133 5.38 -23.35 -16.55
CA TYR A 133 5.38 -21.93 -16.89
C TYR A 133 6.37 -21.14 -16.03
N SER A 134 6.99 -20.13 -16.64
CA SER A 134 7.77 -19.14 -15.90
C SER A 134 6.84 -18.14 -15.23
N ILE A 135 7.03 -17.92 -13.91
CA ILE A 135 6.25 -16.96 -13.12
C ILE A 135 7.15 -15.81 -12.69
N GLY A 136 6.63 -14.57 -12.77
CA GLY A 136 7.32 -13.40 -12.29
C GLY A 136 6.44 -12.46 -11.50
N TYR A 137 7.05 -11.75 -10.52
CA TYR A 137 6.39 -10.74 -9.70
C TYR A 137 7.40 -9.78 -9.05
N PRO A 138 6.94 -8.64 -8.49
CA PRO A 138 7.84 -7.71 -7.81
C PRO A 138 8.45 -8.32 -6.54
N ARG A 139 9.69 -7.95 -6.25
CA ARG A 139 10.44 -8.43 -5.09
C ARG A 139 9.79 -7.99 -3.78
N GLY A 140 9.69 -8.89 -2.79
CA GLY A 140 9.10 -8.59 -1.47
C GLY A 140 7.58 -8.74 -1.38
N MET A 141 6.94 -9.22 -2.47
CA MET A 141 5.50 -9.51 -2.43
C MET A 141 5.20 -10.77 -1.61
N ALA A 142 3.98 -10.84 -1.07
CA ALA A 142 3.50 -11.93 -0.25
C ALA A 142 3.45 -13.29 -0.99
N TYR A 143 3.47 -13.25 -2.31
CA TYR A 143 3.49 -14.46 -3.15
C TYR A 143 4.69 -15.38 -2.87
N SER A 144 5.84 -14.80 -2.45
CA SER A 144 7.02 -15.60 -2.07
C SER A 144 6.74 -16.53 -0.89
N ASP A 145 6.01 -16.02 0.13
CA ASP A 145 5.65 -16.82 1.30
C ASP A 145 4.61 -17.88 0.93
N PHE A 146 3.64 -17.54 0.09
CA PHE A 146 2.66 -18.49 -0.43
C PHE A 146 3.32 -19.61 -1.24
N ILE A 147 4.24 -19.29 -2.15
CA ILE A 147 4.96 -20.30 -2.92
C ILE A 147 5.75 -21.21 -1.97
N ARG A 148 6.51 -20.65 -1.03
CA ARG A 148 7.36 -21.39 -0.09
C ARG A 148 6.56 -22.31 0.84
N ASN A 149 5.43 -21.81 1.34
CA ASN A 149 4.69 -22.50 2.41
C ASN A 149 3.58 -23.42 1.88
N ASP A 150 2.99 -23.09 0.71
CA ASP A 150 1.80 -23.76 0.20
C ASP A 150 2.02 -24.54 -1.10
N LEU A 151 2.92 -24.10 -1.97
CA LEU A 151 3.16 -24.74 -3.26
C LEU A 151 4.40 -25.65 -3.27
N GLU A 152 5.51 -25.18 -2.72
CA GLU A 152 6.79 -25.92 -2.67
C GLU A 152 6.69 -27.27 -1.93
N PRO A 153 6.06 -27.34 -0.73
CA PRO A 153 5.92 -28.61 -0.01
C PRO A 153 5.07 -29.64 -0.73
N LYS A 154 4.21 -29.19 -1.64
CA LYS A 154 3.35 -30.04 -2.47
C LYS A 154 3.99 -30.41 -3.81
N GLY A 155 5.21 -29.92 -4.09
CA GLY A 155 5.90 -30.12 -5.37
C GLY A 155 5.19 -29.45 -6.55
N ILE A 156 4.40 -28.38 -6.29
CA ILE A 156 3.63 -27.66 -7.31
C ILE A 156 4.50 -26.63 -8.02
N TYR A 157 5.22 -25.79 -7.25
CA TYR A 157 6.11 -24.75 -7.79
C TYR A 157 7.17 -24.39 -6.76
N SER A 158 8.36 -23.95 -7.21
CA SER A 158 9.47 -23.59 -6.31
C SER A 158 9.94 -22.17 -6.51
N LEU A 159 10.42 -21.52 -5.44
CA LEU A 159 10.88 -20.13 -5.46
C LEU A 159 12.10 -19.92 -6.37
N ASP A 160 12.93 -20.93 -6.55
CA ASP A 160 14.12 -20.85 -7.43
C ASP A 160 13.74 -20.72 -8.92
N GLN A 161 12.51 -21.05 -9.29
CA GLN A 161 11.97 -20.91 -10.64
C GLN A 161 11.36 -19.53 -10.91
N VAL A 162 11.20 -18.71 -9.86
CA VAL A 162 10.57 -17.40 -9.95
C VAL A 162 11.52 -16.33 -10.48
N LYS A 163 11.02 -15.47 -11.37
CA LYS A 163 11.68 -14.23 -11.76
C LYS A 163 11.21 -13.07 -10.92
N LEU A 164 12.14 -12.43 -10.19
CA LEU A 164 11.85 -11.29 -9.33
C LEU A 164 12.22 -9.97 -10.00
N TYR A 165 11.29 -9.02 -9.99
CA TYR A 165 11.38 -7.73 -10.65
C TYR A 165 11.37 -6.57 -9.65
N PRO A 166 11.76 -5.34 -10.08
CA PRO A 166 11.64 -4.14 -9.25
C PRO A 166 10.19 -3.70 -9.01
N SER A 167 9.34 -3.77 -10.04
CA SER A 167 7.92 -3.36 -9.96
C SER A 167 7.03 -4.17 -10.91
N TYR A 168 5.73 -3.94 -10.86
CA TYR A 168 4.77 -4.55 -11.79
C TYR A 168 5.00 -4.14 -13.25
N ASN A 169 5.51 -2.94 -13.50
CA ASN A 169 5.79 -2.46 -14.87
C ASN A 169 6.83 -3.35 -15.57
N GLU A 170 7.91 -3.71 -14.89
CA GLU A 170 8.94 -4.59 -15.46
C GLU A 170 8.45 -6.04 -15.63
N VAL A 171 7.63 -6.53 -14.67
CA VAL A 171 6.98 -7.84 -14.82
C VAL A 171 6.14 -7.89 -16.09
N LEU A 172 5.29 -6.89 -16.29
CA LEU A 172 4.38 -6.83 -17.43
C LEU A 172 5.09 -6.54 -18.74
N ALA A 173 6.19 -5.77 -18.72
CA ALA A 173 7.04 -5.59 -19.89
C ALA A 173 7.66 -6.92 -20.35
N ASP A 174 8.17 -7.74 -19.42
CA ASP A 174 8.72 -9.06 -19.73
C ASP A 174 7.63 -10.04 -20.18
N LEU A 175 6.44 -9.97 -19.60
CA LEU A 175 5.28 -10.72 -20.07
C LEU A 175 4.93 -10.37 -21.52
N GLN A 176 4.83 -9.06 -21.86
CA GLN A 176 4.53 -8.58 -23.21
C GLN A 176 5.61 -8.98 -24.23
N ASN A 177 6.88 -9.01 -23.84
CA ASN A 177 7.99 -9.42 -24.68
C ASN A 177 8.09 -10.95 -24.83
N GLY A 178 7.24 -11.73 -24.16
CA GLY A 178 7.26 -13.19 -24.20
C GLY A 178 8.41 -13.85 -23.44
N ASN A 179 9.11 -13.08 -22.59
CA ASN A 179 10.17 -13.57 -21.72
C ASN A 179 9.63 -14.21 -20.43
N LEU A 180 8.34 -14.04 -20.17
CA LEU A 180 7.61 -14.55 -19.04
C LEU A 180 6.28 -15.13 -19.52
N ASP A 181 5.83 -16.25 -18.94
CA ASP A 181 4.54 -16.87 -19.27
C ASP A 181 3.39 -16.30 -18.42
N LEU A 182 3.63 -16.14 -17.13
CA LEU A 182 2.65 -15.72 -16.14
C LEU A 182 3.19 -14.60 -15.27
N ALA A 183 2.44 -13.51 -15.13
CA ALA A 183 2.65 -12.48 -14.12
C ALA A 183 1.77 -12.77 -12.90
N PHE A 184 2.35 -12.75 -11.70
CA PHE A 184 1.59 -12.87 -10.47
C PHE A 184 1.27 -11.46 -9.94
N LEU A 185 0.00 -11.10 -9.91
CA LEU A 185 -0.48 -9.74 -9.62
C LEU A 185 -1.56 -9.77 -8.54
N ASP A 186 -1.66 -8.68 -7.79
CA ASP A 186 -2.88 -8.40 -7.02
C ASP A 186 -4.07 -8.22 -7.96
N GLY A 187 -5.25 -8.68 -7.56
CA GLY A 187 -6.45 -8.60 -8.38
C GLY A 187 -6.82 -7.17 -8.74
N THR A 188 -6.60 -6.23 -7.82
CA THR A 188 -6.77 -4.79 -8.06
C THR A 188 -5.84 -4.30 -9.18
N VAL A 189 -4.56 -4.68 -9.13
CA VAL A 189 -3.57 -4.34 -10.16
C VAL A 189 -3.92 -5.00 -11.48
N ALA A 190 -4.27 -6.29 -11.47
CA ALA A 190 -4.70 -7.01 -12.66
C ALA A 190 -5.92 -6.36 -13.33
N SER A 191 -6.88 -5.82 -12.55
CA SER A 191 -8.07 -5.13 -13.08
C SER A 191 -7.72 -3.92 -13.95
N VAL A 192 -6.73 -3.14 -13.53
CA VAL A 192 -6.26 -1.96 -14.28
C VAL A 192 -5.54 -2.38 -15.55
N TYR A 193 -4.62 -3.35 -15.46
CA TYR A 193 -3.84 -3.75 -16.62
C TYR A 193 -4.64 -4.52 -17.67
N ARG A 194 -5.71 -5.23 -17.30
CA ARG A 194 -6.65 -5.81 -18.28
C ARG A 194 -7.37 -4.77 -19.14
N LYS A 195 -7.52 -3.53 -18.64
CA LYS A 195 -8.11 -2.42 -19.42
C LYS A 195 -7.15 -1.84 -20.47
N THR A 196 -5.83 -1.99 -20.25
CA THR A 196 -4.79 -1.32 -21.04
C THR A 196 -3.87 -2.26 -21.82
N LEU A 197 -3.77 -3.52 -21.41
CA LEU A 197 -2.92 -4.53 -22.04
C LEU A 197 -3.74 -5.74 -22.50
N PRO A 198 -3.28 -6.47 -23.53
CA PRO A 198 -3.93 -7.68 -24.03
C PRO A 198 -3.65 -8.88 -23.11
N VAL A 199 -4.08 -8.80 -21.86
CA VAL A 199 -3.86 -9.82 -20.84
C VAL A 199 -5.18 -10.35 -20.27
N ARG A 200 -5.14 -11.59 -19.77
CA ARG A 200 -6.26 -12.26 -19.11
C ARG A 200 -5.82 -13.03 -17.87
N ASP A 201 -6.75 -13.32 -16.99
CA ASP A 201 -6.49 -14.21 -15.87
C ASP A 201 -6.36 -15.65 -16.36
N SER A 202 -5.25 -16.30 -16.02
CA SER A 202 -5.00 -17.73 -16.23
C SER A 202 -5.43 -18.54 -15.01
N TYR A 203 -5.37 -17.92 -13.81
CA TYR A 203 -5.87 -18.47 -12.56
C TYR A 203 -6.12 -17.35 -11.55
N VAL A 204 -7.12 -17.49 -10.68
CA VAL A 204 -7.46 -16.53 -9.63
C VAL A 204 -7.53 -17.22 -8.27
N PHE A 205 -6.70 -16.78 -7.35
CA PHE A 205 -6.75 -17.19 -5.95
C PHE A 205 -7.67 -16.25 -5.18
N THR A 206 -8.65 -16.79 -4.46
CA THR A 206 -9.67 -16.03 -3.72
C THR A 206 -9.73 -16.42 -2.26
N GLY A 207 -10.25 -15.53 -1.42
CA GLY A 207 -10.72 -15.85 -0.06
C GLY A 207 -9.68 -15.84 1.05
N PHE A 208 -8.45 -15.38 0.80
CA PHE A 208 -7.43 -15.37 1.85
C PHE A 208 -6.57 -14.10 1.91
N ASP A 209 -6.55 -13.28 0.88
CA ASP A 209 -5.78 -12.04 0.89
C ASP A 209 -6.64 -10.82 1.23
N ARG A 210 -6.08 -9.94 2.05
CA ARG A 210 -6.73 -8.72 2.51
C ARG A 210 -5.73 -7.61 2.66
N PHE A 211 -6.11 -6.40 2.28
CA PHE A 211 -5.28 -5.22 2.47
C PHE A 211 -5.53 -4.52 3.80
N GLY A 212 -4.45 -4.04 4.40
CA GLY A 212 -4.46 -3.22 5.61
C GLY A 212 -3.34 -2.19 5.61
N PHE A 213 -3.50 -1.16 6.39
CA PHE A 213 -2.44 -0.19 6.66
C PHE A 213 -1.42 -0.82 7.60
N ALA A 214 -0.12 -0.64 7.31
CA ALA A 214 0.97 -1.19 8.11
C ALA A 214 1.54 -0.12 9.06
N PHE A 215 1.78 -0.51 10.31
CA PHE A 215 2.24 0.37 11.39
C PHE A 215 3.44 -0.23 12.12
N PRO A 216 4.30 0.59 12.75
CA PRO A 216 5.29 0.09 13.69
C PRO A 216 4.62 -0.70 14.82
N LYS A 217 5.30 -1.73 15.34
CA LYS A 217 4.81 -2.50 16.47
C LYS A 217 4.45 -1.61 17.68
N GLY A 218 3.25 -1.85 18.22
CA GLY A 218 2.71 -1.12 19.37
C GLY A 218 2.25 0.31 19.06
N SER A 219 1.92 0.60 17.80
CA SER A 219 1.48 1.92 17.37
C SER A 219 0.10 2.28 17.91
N LYS A 220 0.01 3.39 18.65
CA LYS A 220 -1.28 3.96 19.08
C LYS A 220 -2.08 4.54 17.91
N LEU A 221 -1.38 5.00 16.87
CA LEU A 221 -2.02 5.47 15.64
C LEU A 221 -2.86 4.34 15.00
N ARG A 222 -2.36 3.09 15.01
CA ARG A 222 -3.10 1.93 14.53
C ARG A 222 -4.46 1.77 15.25
N GLU A 223 -4.46 1.92 16.58
CA GLU A 223 -5.70 1.77 17.37
C GLU A 223 -6.74 2.83 17.00
N ASP A 224 -6.30 4.07 16.77
CA ASP A 224 -7.19 5.15 16.38
C ASP A 224 -7.69 5.00 14.92
N VAL A 225 -6.82 4.55 14.01
CA VAL A 225 -7.21 4.21 12.63
C VAL A 225 -8.22 3.05 12.62
N ASP A 226 -8.02 2.01 13.44
CA ASP A 226 -8.97 0.91 13.57
C ASP A 226 -10.33 1.38 14.09
N ALA A 227 -10.33 2.29 15.07
CA ALA A 227 -11.57 2.90 15.58
C ALA A 227 -12.30 3.69 14.49
N TYR A 228 -11.58 4.46 13.68
CA TYR A 228 -12.15 5.18 12.53
C TYR A 228 -12.76 4.22 11.51
N LEU A 229 -12.00 3.22 11.08
CA LEU A 229 -12.45 2.25 10.07
C LEU A 229 -13.67 1.44 10.52
N SER A 230 -13.80 1.16 11.85
CA SER A 230 -14.89 0.35 12.40
C SER A 230 -16.14 1.14 12.71
N ASN A 231 -15.96 2.35 13.24
CA ASN A 231 -17.05 3.05 13.92
C ASN A 231 -17.50 4.35 13.23
N GLU A 232 -16.62 4.94 12.41
CA GLU A 232 -16.86 6.27 11.83
C GLU A 232 -16.99 6.20 10.30
N LEU A 233 -16.17 5.38 9.62
CA LEU A 233 -16.29 5.16 8.19
C LEU A 233 -17.43 4.18 7.91
N LYS A 234 -18.51 4.68 7.34
CA LYS A 234 -19.66 3.82 7.01
C LYS A 234 -19.29 2.80 5.94
N PRO A 235 -19.85 1.57 6.02
CA PRO A 235 -19.59 0.54 5.02
C PRO A 235 -19.90 0.98 3.58
N GLU A 236 -20.99 1.74 3.39
CA GLU A 236 -21.39 2.27 2.09
C GLU A 236 -20.40 3.31 1.54
N ASP A 237 -19.85 4.19 2.39
CA ASP A 237 -18.85 5.19 1.97
C ASP A 237 -17.53 4.51 1.60
N ARG A 238 -17.13 3.48 2.36
CA ARG A 238 -15.94 2.66 2.03
C ARG A 238 -16.13 1.92 0.71
N GLN A 239 -17.29 1.30 0.51
CA GLN A 239 -17.59 0.58 -0.73
C GLN A 239 -17.61 1.53 -1.94
N ALA A 240 -18.21 2.71 -1.79
CA ALA A 240 -18.21 3.72 -2.85
C ALA A 240 -16.80 4.18 -3.25
N LEU A 241 -15.88 4.28 -2.27
CA LEU A 241 -14.47 4.56 -2.54
C LEU A 241 -13.79 3.41 -3.31
N ILE A 242 -14.04 2.17 -2.90
CA ILE A 242 -13.50 0.98 -3.58
C ILE A 242 -14.01 0.93 -5.03
N ASP A 243 -15.32 1.08 -5.22
CA ASP A 243 -15.93 1.06 -6.56
C ASP A 243 -15.37 2.17 -7.45
N LYS A 244 -15.20 3.39 -6.91
CA LYS A 244 -14.62 4.52 -7.64
C LYS A 244 -13.23 4.21 -8.25
N TRP A 245 -12.42 3.42 -7.53
CA TRP A 245 -11.04 3.14 -7.96
C TRP A 245 -10.89 1.83 -8.76
N LEU A 246 -11.83 0.89 -8.61
CA LEU A 246 -11.77 -0.41 -9.30
C LEU A 246 -12.55 -0.44 -10.62
N ASP A 247 -13.60 0.39 -10.77
CA ASP A 247 -14.42 0.52 -11.99
C ASP A 247 -13.72 1.42 -13.04
#